data_42697360ee5ec3ac60c68be91c813b81
#
_entry.id   42697360ee5ec3ac60c68be91c813b81
#
_cell.length_a   1.000
_cell.length_b   1.000
_cell.length_c   1.000
_cell.angle_alpha   90.00
_cell.angle_beta   90.00
_cell.angle_gamma   90.00
#
_symmetry.space_group_name_H-M   'P 1'
#
loop_
_entity.id
_entity.type
_entity.pdbx_description
1 polymer ?
#
loop_
_entity_poly.entity_id
_entity_poly.type
_entity_poly.pdbx_seq_one_letter_code
_entity_poly.pdbx_strand_id
1 'polypeptide(L)'
;MTERQAVILGAGMAGMACARILSRRGIDALLVAPPSDVASRGETLSFRAGPYLETLGWHGLLDAETALVNQGSYSVWGNRALRRGMFHQEEMSGWHIDRYRLEARMAETLEADGVDRVFCEARQFSRSETGIAVELADGSPVNTRLLVDCSGRSAVTAGPAVTLRRLDKLVACYSVFTLDEDVEAIPVTLVEAVAIGWWYTSLLPGSRMLVGLFTDSDLLPAGFRKNAGLWADLASQTTAISPRLSSLGMDLAAAPELHFAAASTVTASELVEPFIIRAGDAASALDPLAANGLATALWSGIQAAESVVGLLTQNDGTKAVQYQQQFLQGIASHLAVQTAMYASEHRFIDAPFWQRRRGPWLEN
;
A
#
# COMPACT_ATOMS: atom_id res chain seq x y z
N MET A 1 34.09 6.53 -4.13
CA MET A 1 32.96 5.65 -3.78
C MET A 1 32.42 6.12 -2.44
N THR A 2 31.14 6.43 -2.36
CA THR A 2 30.50 6.82 -1.09
C THR A 2 30.21 5.54 -0.30
N GLU A 3 30.71 5.45 0.91
CA GLU A 3 30.44 4.34 1.82
C GLU A 3 29.37 4.76 2.81
N ARG A 4 28.34 3.93 3.04
CA ARG A 4 27.24 4.17 3.97
C ARG A 4 27.05 2.97 4.91
N GLN A 5 26.59 3.22 6.11
CA GLN A 5 26.23 2.12 7.00
C GLN A 5 24.98 1.39 6.52
N ALA A 6 23.98 2.14 6.01
CA ALA A 6 22.78 1.61 5.41
C ALA A 6 22.36 2.37 4.15
N VAL A 7 21.79 1.65 3.18
CA VAL A 7 21.09 2.23 2.03
C VAL A 7 19.65 1.73 2.06
N ILE A 8 18.71 2.66 1.87
CA ILE A 8 17.27 2.38 1.83
C ILE A 8 16.78 2.64 0.41
N LEU A 9 16.16 1.68 -0.22
CA LEU A 9 15.62 1.79 -1.58
C LEU A 9 14.12 2.03 -1.54
N GLY A 10 13.68 3.18 -2.04
CA GLY A 10 12.27 3.57 -2.09
C GLY A 10 11.87 4.51 -0.98
N ALA A 11 11.27 5.65 -1.37
CA ALA A 11 10.82 6.73 -0.49
C ALA A 11 9.29 6.72 -0.25
N GLY A 12 8.66 5.55 -0.28
CA GLY A 12 7.30 5.37 0.22
C GLY A 12 7.27 5.26 1.75
N MET A 13 6.10 5.04 2.34
CA MET A 13 5.92 5.03 3.79
C MET A 13 6.88 4.10 4.54
N ALA A 14 7.16 2.90 4.02
CA ALA A 14 8.11 1.98 4.65
C ALA A 14 9.54 2.53 4.66
N GLY A 15 10.01 3.04 3.53
CA GLY A 15 11.38 3.58 3.42
C GLY A 15 11.57 4.85 4.23
N MET A 16 10.59 5.75 4.22
CA MET A 16 10.64 6.96 5.04
C MET A 16 10.59 6.64 6.54
N ALA A 17 9.76 5.67 6.96
CA ALA A 17 9.73 5.22 8.35
C ALA A 17 11.08 4.62 8.77
N CYS A 18 11.68 3.78 7.92
CA CYS A 18 13.00 3.21 8.14
C CYS A 18 14.07 4.31 8.26
N ALA A 19 14.13 5.24 7.31
CA ALA A 19 15.09 6.33 7.28
C ALA A 19 15.02 7.19 8.54
N ARG A 20 13.79 7.53 8.99
CA ARG A 20 13.59 8.33 10.19
C ARG A 20 14.11 7.65 11.46
N ILE A 21 13.84 6.35 11.63
CA ILE A 21 14.35 5.60 12.78
C ILE A 21 15.88 5.51 12.74
N LEU A 22 16.46 5.21 11.57
CA LEU A 22 17.91 5.12 11.43
C LEU A 22 18.60 6.45 11.73
N SER A 23 18.09 7.58 11.22
CA SER A 23 18.59 8.92 11.56
C SER A 23 18.55 9.19 13.06
N ARG A 24 17.41 8.93 13.71
CA ARG A 24 17.27 9.12 15.18
C ARG A 24 18.17 8.19 16.01
N ARG A 25 18.62 7.09 15.43
CA ARG A 25 19.59 6.16 16.05
C ARG A 25 21.04 6.48 15.70
N GLY A 26 21.29 7.56 14.95
CA GLY A 26 22.64 7.98 14.55
C GLY A 26 23.31 7.05 13.53
N ILE A 27 22.53 6.30 12.77
CA ILE A 27 23.04 5.46 11.68
C ILE A 27 23.16 6.31 10.42
N ASP A 28 24.34 6.29 9.80
CA ASP A 28 24.59 6.92 8.49
C ASP A 28 23.84 6.15 7.40
N ALA A 29 22.67 6.68 7.02
CA ALA A 29 21.77 6.05 6.05
C ALA A 29 21.50 6.97 4.86
N LEU A 30 21.49 6.39 3.66
CA LEU A 30 21.13 7.07 2.41
C LEU A 30 19.78 6.53 1.91
N LEU A 31 18.80 7.42 1.71
CA LEU A 31 17.52 7.10 1.10
C LEU A 31 17.59 7.35 -0.42
N VAL A 32 17.46 6.28 -1.19
CA VAL A 32 17.53 6.29 -2.66
C VAL A 32 16.15 5.99 -3.24
N ALA A 33 15.61 6.88 -4.05
CA ALA A 33 14.37 6.67 -4.76
C ALA A 33 14.33 7.49 -6.05
N PRO A 34 13.74 6.98 -7.14
CA PRO A 34 13.51 7.80 -8.31
C PRO A 34 12.53 8.95 -7.97
N PRO A 35 12.56 10.07 -8.72
CA PRO A 35 11.51 11.07 -8.64
C PRO A 35 10.14 10.40 -8.83
N SER A 36 9.16 10.79 -8.05
CA SER A 36 7.79 10.27 -8.18
C SER A 36 6.88 11.34 -8.75
N ASP A 37 6.44 11.14 -10.00
CA ASP A 37 5.43 11.98 -10.67
C ASP A 37 4.01 11.41 -10.53
N VAL A 38 3.83 10.40 -9.66
CA VAL A 38 2.56 9.71 -9.54
C VAL A 38 1.54 10.60 -8.86
N ALA A 39 0.57 11.06 -9.66
CA ALA A 39 -0.59 11.80 -9.20
C ALA A 39 -1.24 11.16 -7.96
N SER A 40 -1.73 12.02 -7.09
CA SER A 40 -2.38 11.71 -5.81
C SER A 40 -3.27 10.47 -5.89
N ARG A 41 -2.80 9.38 -5.30
CA ARG A 41 -3.66 8.24 -4.98
C ARG A 41 -4.29 8.51 -3.63
N GLY A 42 -5.61 8.52 -3.57
CA GLY A 42 -6.30 8.48 -2.29
C GLY A 42 -6.31 7.06 -1.75
N GLU A 43 -6.09 6.90 -0.48
CA GLU A 43 -6.10 5.60 0.18
C GLU A 43 -6.76 5.70 1.56
N THR A 44 -7.25 4.56 2.07
CA THR A 44 -7.66 4.46 3.47
C THR A 44 -6.46 4.05 4.32
N LEU A 45 -6.13 4.88 5.29
CA LEU A 45 -5.17 4.60 6.33
C LEU A 45 -5.92 4.02 7.54
N SER A 46 -5.68 2.76 7.84
CA SER A 46 -6.29 2.09 8.99
C SER A 46 -5.88 2.76 10.31
N PHE A 47 -6.78 2.81 11.30
CA PHE A 47 -6.47 3.26 12.67
C PHE A 47 -5.24 2.56 13.28
N ARG A 48 -4.94 1.35 12.82
CA ARG A 48 -3.75 0.58 13.24
C ARG A 48 -2.43 1.30 12.92
N ALA A 49 -2.44 2.28 12.03
CA ALA A 49 -1.28 3.12 11.73
C ALA A 49 -0.99 4.16 12.84
N GLY A 50 -1.98 4.51 13.67
CA GLY A 50 -1.87 5.55 14.70
C GLY A 50 -0.64 5.39 15.60
N PRO A 51 -0.42 4.25 16.28
CA PRO A 51 0.74 4.03 17.14
C PRO A 51 2.10 4.16 16.40
N TYR A 52 2.14 3.77 15.12
CA TYR A 52 3.36 3.89 14.31
C TYR A 52 3.62 5.35 13.92
N LEU A 53 2.56 6.09 13.58
CA LEU A 53 2.66 7.53 13.32
C LEU A 53 3.09 8.30 14.56
N GLU A 54 2.62 7.93 15.74
CA GLU A 54 3.08 8.51 17.02
C GLU A 54 4.57 8.21 17.26
N THR A 55 4.99 6.95 17.11
CA THR A 55 6.40 6.53 17.23
C THR A 55 7.31 7.35 16.30
N LEU A 56 6.85 7.60 15.09
CA LEU A 56 7.57 8.37 14.09
C LEU A 56 7.43 9.90 14.30
N GLY A 57 6.52 10.36 15.16
CA GLY A 57 6.21 11.78 15.35
C GLY A 57 5.50 12.38 14.14
N TRP A 58 4.70 11.58 13.42
CA TRP A 58 3.96 11.96 12.23
C TRP A 58 2.44 12.04 12.43
N HIS A 59 1.95 11.74 13.63
CA HIS A 59 0.50 11.81 13.88
C HIS A 59 -0.05 13.22 13.62
N GLY A 60 0.68 14.28 13.97
CA GLY A 60 0.32 15.67 13.69
C GLY A 60 0.34 16.08 12.22
N LEU A 61 0.80 15.21 11.31
CA LEU A 61 0.71 15.42 9.86
C LEU A 61 -0.67 15.05 9.30
N LEU A 62 -1.53 14.39 10.08
CA LEU A 62 -2.90 14.06 9.70
C LEU A 62 -3.82 15.25 10.01
N ASP A 63 -3.86 16.22 9.13
CA ASP A 63 -4.71 17.40 9.20
C ASP A 63 -5.66 17.50 7.98
N ALA A 64 -6.46 18.55 7.93
CA ALA A 64 -7.49 18.71 6.89
C ALA A 64 -6.96 18.72 5.44
N GLU A 65 -5.67 18.99 5.23
CA GLU A 65 -5.05 18.97 3.90
C GLU A 65 -4.60 17.57 3.47
N THR A 66 -4.27 16.72 4.44
CA THR A 66 -3.68 15.41 4.21
C THR A 66 -4.61 14.26 4.53
N ALA A 67 -5.59 14.46 5.43
CA ALA A 67 -6.43 13.38 5.93
C ALA A 67 -7.84 13.85 6.34
N LEU A 68 -8.83 13.02 6.10
CA LEU A 68 -10.17 13.13 6.65
C LEU A 68 -10.42 11.94 7.58
N VAL A 69 -10.93 12.19 8.77
CA VAL A 69 -11.35 11.10 9.67
C VAL A 69 -12.47 10.31 8.99
N ASN A 70 -12.27 9.00 8.82
CA ASN A 70 -13.30 8.12 8.28
C ASN A 70 -14.43 7.95 9.32
N GLN A 71 -15.63 8.42 9.00
CA GLN A 71 -16.78 8.37 9.89
C GLN A 71 -17.54 7.03 9.86
N GLY A 72 -17.05 6.08 9.11
CA GLY A 72 -17.58 4.72 9.07
C GLY A 72 -17.33 4.00 7.77
N SER A 73 -17.41 2.67 7.84
CA SER A 73 -17.32 1.81 6.68
C SER A 73 -18.66 1.12 6.46
N TYR A 74 -19.14 1.17 5.24
CA TYR A 74 -20.38 0.55 4.81
C TYR A 74 -20.11 -0.46 3.71
N SER A 75 -20.90 -1.52 3.65
CA SER A 75 -20.76 -2.53 2.62
C SER A 75 -22.08 -3.13 2.16
N VAL A 76 -22.15 -3.47 0.89
CA VAL A 76 -23.13 -4.39 0.31
C VAL A 76 -22.39 -5.67 -0.05
N TRP A 77 -22.40 -6.63 0.90
CA TRP A 77 -21.58 -7.83 0.85
C TRP A 77 -22.29 -9.00 1.52
N GLY A 78 -22.22 -10.20 0.95
CA GLY A 78 -22.91 -11.40 1.43
C GLY A 78 -24.43 -11.40 1.19
N ASN A 79 -25.06 -10.23 1.19
CA ASN A 79 -26.46 -10.03 0.84
C ASN A 79 -26.67 -8.62 0.24
N ARG A 80 -27.92 -8.28 -0.14
CA ARG A 80 -28.23 -7.00 -0.77
C ARG A 80 -28.42 -5.83 0.21
N ALA A 81 -28.33 -6.06 1.50
CA ALA A 81 -28.51 -5.00 2.50
C ALA A 81 -27.21 -4.23 2.71
N LEU A 82 -27.31 -2.90 2.74
CA LEU A 82 -26.23 -2.04 3.17
C LEU A 82 -25.99 -2.24 4.67
N ARG A 83 -24.77 -2.59 5.05
CA ARG A 83 -24.37 -2.82 6.45
C ARG A 83 -23.22 -1.93 6.83
N ARG A 84 -23.21 -1.49 8.09
CA ARG A 84 -22.10 -0.77 8.72
C ARG A 84 -21.15 -1.75 9.41
N GLY A 85 -19.85 -1.49 9.39
CA GLY A 85 -18.86 -2.18 10.23
C GLY A 85 -18.39 -3.55 9.76
N MET A 86 -18.71 -4.00 8.53
CA MET A 86 -18.32 -5.34 8.07
C MET A 86 -16.81 -5.56 7.96
N PHE A 87 -16.05 -4.52 7.60
CA PHE A 87 -14.60 -4.61 7.35
C PHE A 87 -13.75 -4.01 8.48
N HIS A 88 -14.35 -3.23 9.39
CA HIS A 88 -13.68 -2.62 10.53
C HIS A 88 -14.56 -2.70 11.76
N GLN A 89 -13.96 -2.89 12.93
CA GLN A 89 -14.68 -2.80 14.20
C GLN A 89 -15.30 -1.40 14.31
N GLU A 90 -16.58 -1.33 14.70
CA GLU A 90 -17.43 -0.13 14.62
C GLU A 90 -16.86 1.12 15.33
N GLU A 91 -15.95 0.95 16.27
CA GLU A 91 -15.44 2.01 17.13
C GLU A 91 -14.12 2.65 16.67
N MET A 92 -13.44 2.10 15.65
CA MET A 92 -12.10 2.55 15.27
C MET A 92 -12.02 2.84 13.78
N SER A 93 -12.37 4.05 13.43
CA SER A 93 -12.19 4.59 12.07
C SER A 93 -10.73 5.00 11.87
N GLY A 94 -10.20 4.75 10.68
CA GLY A 94 -8.93 5.32 10.27
C GLY A 94 -9.14 6.68 9.58
N TRP A 95 -8.39 6.89 8.53
CA TRP A 95 -8.43 8.14 7.77
C TRP A 95 -8.49 7.85 6.27
N HIS A 96 -9.17 8.71 5.52
CA HIS A 96 -9.00 8.82 4.08
C HIS A 96 -7.90 9.85 3.82
N ILE A 97 -6.83 9.47 3.17
CA ILE A 97 -5.65 10.31 3.02
C ILE A 97 -5.40 10.75 1.57
N ASP A 98 -4.91 11.96 1.41
CA ASP A 98 -4.12 12.36 0.25
C ASP A 98 -2.68 11.85 0.46
N ARG A 99 -2.41 10.69 -0.09
CA ARG A 99 -1.12 10.03 0.10
C ARG A 99 0.04 10.89 -0.41
N TYR A 100 -0.12 11.56 -1.53
CA TYR A 100 0.93 12.39 -2.09
C TYR A 100 1.31 13.54 -1.14
N ARG A 101 0.32 14.27 -0.64
CA ARG A 101 0.56 15.36 0.32
C ARG A 101 1.13 14.87 1.63
N LEU A 102 0.61 13.76 2.14
CA LEU A 102 1.12 13.18 3.39
C LEU A 102 2.57 12.71 3.24
N GLU A 103 2.92 12.00 2.18
CA GLU A 103 4.29 11.58 1.90
C GLU A 103 5.23 12.76 1.66
N ALA A 104 4.78 13.85 1.03
CA ALA A 104 5.56 15.08 0.88
C ALA A 104 5.90 15.70 2.25
N ARG A 105 4.92 15.81 3.15
CA ARG A 105 5.15 16.34 4.50
C ARG A 105 6.03 15.41 5.37
N MET A 106 5.89 14.10 5.21
CA MET A 106 6.82 13.14 5.82
C MET A 106 8.26 13.37 5.33
N ALA A 107 8.42 13.60 4.02
CA ALA A 107 9.72 13.87 3.42
C ALA A 107 10.37 15.15 3.95
N GLU A 108 9.60 16.23 4.18
CA GLU A 108 10.07 17.47 4.81
C GLU A 108 10.60 17.22 6.24
N THR A 109 9.95 16.33 7.00
CA THR A 109 10.45 15.96 8.33
C THR A 109 11.77 15.20 8.26
N LEU A 110 12.01 14.39 7.23
CA LEU A 110 13.28 13.68 7.03
C LEU A 110 14.41 14.68 6.68
N GLU A 111 14.12 15.70 5.89
CA GLU A 111 15.07 16.77 5.59
C GLU A 111 15.47 17.53 6.86
N ALA A 112 14.48 17.85 7.71
CA ALA A 112 14.72 18.49 9.00
C ALA A 112 15.54 17.59 9.97
N ASP A 113 15.37 16.28 9.89
CA ASP A 113 16.15 15.29 10.66
C ASP A 113 17.55 15.03 10.03
N GLY A 114 17.91 15.69 8.91
CA GLY A 114 19.21 15.56 8.26
C GLY A 114 19.40 14.25 7.50
N VAL A 115 18.33 13.59 7.04
CA VAL A 115 18.42 12.37 6.24
C VAL A 115 18.92 12.67 4.84
N ASP A 116 20.04 12.07 4.45
CA ASP A 116 20.56 12.15 3.08
C ASP A 116 19.62 11.44 2.10
N ARG A 117 19.28 12.12 0.99
CA ARG A 117 18.39 11.60 -0.06
C ARG A 117 18.99 11.78 -1.43
N VAL A 118 18.83 10.75 -2.27
CA VAL A 118 19.23 10.78 -3.69
C VAL A 118 18.03 10.40 -4.55
N PHE A 119 17.68 11.30 -5.48
CA PHE A 119 16.57 11.10 -6.42
C PHE A 119 17.09 10.37 -7.67
N CYS A 120 17.36 9.07 -7.54
CA CYS A 120 17.87 8.23 -8.59
C CYS A 120 17.33 6.81 -8.47
N GLU A 121 17.26 6.10 -9.58
CA GLU A 121 16.92 4.67 -9.60
C GLU A 121 18.15 3.83 -9.26
N ALA A 122 18.02 2.79 -8.44
CA ALA A 122 19.05 1.78 -8.24
C ALA A 122 18.89 0.68 -9.28
N ARG A 123 19.98 0.37 -10.03
CA ARG A 123 19.93 -0.54 -11.18
C ARG A 123 20.57 -1.89 -10.95
N GLN A 124 21.72 -1.92 -10.27
CA GLN A 124 22.47 -3.15 -10.05
C GLN A 124 22.91 -3.29 -8.61
N PHE A 125 23.00 -4.54 -8.17
CA PHE A 125 23.37 -4.90 -6.80
C PHE A 125 24.44 -5.98 -6.86
N SER A 126 25.60 -5.71 -6.29
CA SER A 126 26.71 -6.66 -6.21
C SER A 126 27.05 -6.94 -4.75
N ARG A 127 27.01 -8.22 -4.35
CA ARG A 127 27.36 -8.65 -2.98
C ARG A 127 28.87 -8.79 -2.85
N SER A 128 29.39 -8.36 -1.71
CA SER A 128 30.77 -8.58 -1.26
C SER A 128 30.78 -9.35 0.05
N GLU A 129 31.98 -9.61 0.60
CA GLU A 129 32.11 -10.22 1.95
C GLU A 129 31.64 -9.31 3.08
N THR A 130 31.56 -8.00 2.86
CA THR A 130 31.30 -7.00 3.91
C THR A 130 30.05 -6.17 3.69
N GLY A 131 29.34 -6.38 2.57
CA GLY A 131 28.12 -5.61 2.26
C GLY A 131 27.69 -5.69 0.81
N ILE A 132 27.08 -4.61 0.33
CA ILE A 132 26.52 -4.52 -1.03
C ILE A 132 27.00 -3.24 -1.71
N ALA A 133 27.40 -3.38 -2.96
CA ALA A 133 27.57 -2.24 -3.86
C ALA A 133 26.28 -2.05 -4.68
N VAL A 134 25.76 -0.84 -4.65
CA VAL A 134 24.57 -0.41 -5.41
C VAL A 134 25.04 0.52 -6.52
N GLU A 135 24.71 0.22 -7.75
CA GLU A 135 24.92 1.11 -8.88
C GLU A 135 23.64 1.88 -9.17
N LEU A 136 23.72 3.21 -9.16
CA LEU A 136 22.63 4.10 -9.48
C LEU A 136 22.49 4.32 -10.99
N ALA A 137 21.35 4.80 -11.44
CA ALA A 137 21.07 5.00 -12.88
C ALA A 137 21.97 6.04 -13.55
N ASP A 138 22.57 6.94 -12.80
CA ASP A 138 23.56 7.92 -13.26
C ASP A 138 24.99 7.35 -13.32
N GLY A 139 25.16 6.07 -13.00
CA GLY A 139 26.44 5.37 -12.97
C GLY A 139 27.23 5.57 -11.66
N SER A 140 26.71 6.30 -10.68
CA SER A 140 27.40 6.48 -9.40
C SER A 140 27.26 5.23 -8.52
N PRO A 141 28.35 4.69 -7.96
CA PRO A 141 28.31 3.57 -7.04
C PRO A 141 28.18 4.03 -5.59
N VAL A 142 27.36 3.33 -4.82
CA VAL A 142 27.23 3.48 -3.36
C VAL A 142 27.48 2.14 -2.69
N ASN A 143 28.48 2.09 -1.81
CA ASN A 143 28.75 0.91 -1.00
C ASN A 143 27.99 1.00 0.33
N THR A 144 27.43 -0.11 0.77
CA THR A 144 26.71 -0.16 2.06
C THR A 144 26.94 -1.47 2.79
N ARG A 145 26.95 -1.40 4.12
CA ARG A 145 27.01 -2.60 4.95
C ARG A 145 25.67 -3.34 4.97
N LEU A 146 24.55 -2.60 4.97
CA LEU A 146 23.20 -3.17 4.94
C LEU A 146 22.33 -2.42 3.93
N LEU A 147 21.49 -3.15 3.24
CA LEU A 147 20.52 -2.65 2.27
C LEU A 147 19.11 -2.94 2.77
N VAL A 148 18.26 -1.93 2.82
CA VAL A 148 16.83 -2.10 3.13
C VAL A 148 16.03 -1.86 1.85
N ASP A 149 15.37 -2.91 1.35
CA ASP A 149 14.51 -2.82 0.19
C ASP A 149 13.09 -2.42 0.60
N CYS A 150 12.75 -1.17 0.33
CA CYS A 150 11.44 -0.55 0.48
C CYS A 150 10.87 -0.11 -0.88
N SER A 151 11.32 -0.73 -1.98
CA SER A 151 10.98 -0.34 -3.36
C SER A 151 9.54 -0.69 -3.77
N GLY A 152 8.71 -1.08 -2.82
CA GLY A 152 7.32 -1.42 -3.06
C GLY A 152 7.18 -2.70 -3.90
N ARG A 153 6.16 -2.76 -4.74
CA ARG A 153 5.85 -3.94 -5.57
C ARG A 153 6.94 -4.31 -6.57
N SER A 154 7.90 -3.42 -6.80
CA SER A 154 9.05 -3.69 -7.66
C SER A 154 10.02 -4.70 -7.05
N ALA A 155 10.13 -4.72 -5.71
CA ALA A 155 11.03 -5.60 -4.95
C ALA A 155 12.39 -5.76 -5.64
N VAL A 156 13.05 -4.62 -5.91
CA VAL A 156 14.20 -4.53 -6.84
C VAL A 156 15.39 -5.40 -6.46
N THR A 157 15.47 -5.83 -5.19
CA THR A 157 16.51 -6.75 -4.71
C THR A 157 16.12 -8.22 -4.86
N ALA A 158 14.89 -8.53 -5.33
CA ALA A 158 14.50 -9.91 -5.60
C ALA A 158 15.28 -10.43 -6.80
N GLY A 159 16.20 -11.35 -6.52
CA GLY A 159 17.04 -12.01 -7.50
C GLY A 159 16.72 -13.51 -7.59
N PRO A 160 17.57 -14.31 -8.21
CA PRO A 160 17.34 -15.75 -8.38
C PRO A 160 17.12 -16.53 -7.07
N ALA A 161 17.62 -16.01 -5.95
CA ALA A 161 17.50 -16.64 -4.63
C ALA A 161 16.17 -16.32 -3.93
N VAL A 162 15.40 -15.31 -4.41
CA VAL A 162 14.16 -14.86 -3.77
C VAL A 162 13.01 -14.90 -4.76
N THR A 163 12.09 -15.82 -4.54
CA THR A 163 10.89 -15.95 -5.36
C THR A 163 9.83 -14.94 -4.90
N LEU A 164 9.31 -14.15 -5.83
CA LEU A 164 8.09 -13.37 -5.62
C LEU A 164 6.88 -14.21 -6.03
N ARG A 165 6.12 -14.67 -5.05
CA ARG A 165 4.90 -15.46 -5.28
C ARG A 165 3.70 -14.54 -5.36
N ARG A 166 3.06 -14.50 -6.53
CA ARG A 166 1.77 -13.83 -6.74
C ARG A 166 0.63 -14.81 -6.48
N LEU A 167 -0.30 -14.44 -5.59
CA LEU A 167 -1.39 -15.31 -5.18
C LEU A 167 -2.67 -15.13 -5.99
N ASP A 168 -2.85 -13.97 -6.64
CA ASP A 168 -4.06 -13.62 -7.39
C ASP A 168 -3.75 -12.66 -8.54
N LYS A 169 -4.78 -12.28 -9.31
CA LYS A 169 -4.67 -11.38 -10.48
C LYS A 169 -5.33 -10.02 -10.24
N LEU A 170 -5.58 -9.65 -8.97
CA LEU A 170 -6.32 -8.45 -8.63
C LEU A 170 -5.65 -7.19 -9.17
N VAL A 171 -6.46 -6.35 -9.80
CA VAL A 171 -6.10 -5.01 -10.26
C VAL A 171 -7.17 -4.03 -9.78
N ALA A 172 -6.75 -2.79 -9.54
CA ALA A 172 -7.63 -1.66 -9.32
C ALA A 172 -7.76 -0.85 -10.60
N CYS A 173 -8.99 -0.50 -10.97
CA CYS A 173 -9.30 0.50 -11.99
C CYS A 173 -10.07 1.61 -11.32
N TYR A 174 -9.51 2.82 -11.24
CA TYR A 174 -10.07 3.89 -10.44
C TYR A 174 -9.93 5.25 -11.12
N SER A 175 -10.77 6.19 -10.68
CA SER A 175 -10.67 7.62 -11.00
C SER A 175 -10.91 8.44 -9.74
N VAL A 176 -10.41 9.69 -9.75
CA VAL A 176 -10.62 10.66 -8.69
C VAL A 176 -11.37 11.85 -9.28
N PHE A 177 -12.54 12.12 -8.74
CA PHE A 177 -13.41 13.22 -9.14
C PHE A 177 -13.27 14.37 -8.15
N THR A 178 -13.34 15.60 -8.62
CA THR A 178 -13.55 16.77 -7.76
C THR A 178 -15.05 17.00 -7.64
N LEU A 179 -15.54 17.13 -6.41
CA LEU A 179 -16.93 17.49 -6.14
C LEU A 179 -17.11 18.99 -6.26
N ASP A 180 -18.31 19.43 -6.63
CA ASP A 180 -18.67 20.84 -6.64
C ASP A 180 -18.63 21.43 -5.22
N GLU A 181 -18.37 22.73 -5.09
CA GLU A 181 -18.14 23.40 -3.81
C GLU A 181 -19.35 23.36 -2.87
N ASP A 182 -20.56 23.26 -3.43
CA ASP A 182 -21.83 23.19 -2.70
C ASP A 182 -22.23 21.76 -2.30
N VAL A 183 -21.45 20.74 -2.68
CA VAL A 183 -21.74 19.34 -2.35
C VAL A 183 -21.12 18.96 -0.99
N GLU A 184 -21.99 18.74 -0.01
CA GLU A 184 -21.59 18.17 1.27
C GLU A 184 -21.55 16.64 1.20
N ALA A 185 -20.34 16.08 1.28
CA ALA A 185 -20.15 14.63 1.29
C ALA A 185 -19.58 14.15 2.64
N ILE A 186 -20.16 13.08 3.16
CA ILE A 186 -19.69 12.47 4.42
C ILE A 186 -18.47 11.57 4.11
N PRO A 187 -17.37 11.71 4.86
CA PRO A 187 -16.17 10.89 4.67
C PRO A 187 -16.37 9.47 5.23
N VAL A 188 -17.08 8.64 4.47
CA VAL A 188 -17.28 7.23 4.75
C VAL A 188 -16.71 6.38 3.63
N THR A 189 -16.21 5.19 3.97
CA THR A 189 -15.87 4.15 3.01
C THR A 189 -17.13 3.39 2.61
N LEU A 190 -17.35 3.17 1.33
CA LEU A 190 -18.41 2.29 0.83
C LEU A 190 -17.80 1.22 -0.09
N VAL A 191 -18.09 -0.04 0.19
CA VAL A 191 -17.68 -1.20 -0.59
C VAL A 191 -18.90 -1.96 -1.07
N GLU A 192 -18.95 -2.32 -2.35
CA GLU A 192 -20.03 -3.12 -2.91
C GLU A 192 -19.50 -4.27 -3.77
N ALA A 193 -19.83 -5.51 -3.39
CA ALA A 193 -19.49 -6.69 -4.15
C ALA A 193 -20.39 -6.84 -5.38
N VAL A 194 -19.77 -7.14 -6.52
CA VAL A 194 -20.39 -7.41 -7.82
C VAL A 194 -19.84 -8.72 -8.40
N ALA A 195 -20.46 -9.26 -9.45
CA ALA A 195 -20.09 -10.55 -10.00
C ALA A 195 -18.61 -10.67 -10.42
N ILE A 196 -18.01 -9.57 -10.90
CA ILE A 196 -16.63 -9.53 -11.40
C ILE A 196 -15.61 -9.00 -10.38
N GLY A 197 -16.03 -8.68 -9.15
CA GLY A 197 -15.15 -8.06 -8.16
C GLY A 197 -15.90 -7.23 -7.13
N TRP A 198 -15.35 -6.07 -6.79
CA TRP A 198 -15.97 -5.15 -5.84
C TRP A 198 -15.61 -3.69 -6.14
N TRP A 199 -16.60 -2.83 -5.88
CA TRP A 199 -16.46 -1.39 -5.97
C TRP A 199 -16.09 -0.78 -4.63
N TYR A 200 -15.41 0.33 -4.69
CA TYR A 200 -14.95 1.09 -3.54
C TYR A 200 -15.14 2.58 -3.78
N THR A 201 -15.61 3.32 -2.77
CA THR A 201 -15.59 4.78 -2.79
C THR A 201 -15.13 5.34 -1.45
N SER A 202 -14.39 6.45 -1.50
CA SER A 202 -14.01 7.23 -0.33
C SER A 202 -13.85 8.70 -0.67
N LEU A 203 -14.32 9.57 0.23
CA LEU A 203 -14.07 11.00 0.15
C LEU A 203 -12.64 11.29 0.61
N LEU A 204 -11.89 12.04 -0.17
CA LEU A 204 -10.52 12.46 0.11
C LEU A 204 -10.46 13.93 0.51
N PRO A 205 -9.36 14.40 1.13
CA PRO A 205 -9.12 15.82 1.34
C PRO A 205 -9.28 16.65 0.06
N GLY A 206 -9.76 17.88 0.21
CA GLY A 206 -9.98 18.79 -0.92
C GLY A 206 -11.21 18.44 -1.77
N SER A 207 -12.28 17.94 -1.16
CA SER A 207 -13.56 17.61 -1.83
C SER A 207 -13.39 16.69 -3.04
N ARG A 208 -12.56 15.67 -2.91
CA ARG A 208 -12.28 14.70 -3.96
C ARG A 208 -12.87 13.33 -3.63
N MET A 209 -13.53 12.71 -4.58
CA MET A 209 -14.11 11.38 -4.45
C MET A 209 -13.29 10.36 -5.25
N LEU A 210 -12.69 9.40 -4.55
CA LEU A 210 -12.12 8.22 -5.17
C LEU A 210 -13.22 7.20 -5.45
N VAL A 211 -13.28 6.73 -6.68
CA VAL A 211 -14.16 5.62 -7.11
C VAL A 211 -13.31 4.58 -7.80
N GLY A 212 -13.38 3.33 -7.37
CA GLY A 212 -12.57 2.24 -7.91
C GLY A 212 -13.31 0.93 -8.04
N LEU A 213 -13.00 0.19 -9.11
CA LEU A 213 -13.36 -1.21 -9.30
C LEU A 213 -12.11 -2.07 -9.07
N PHE A 214 -12.23 -3.05 -8.19
CA PHE A 214 -11.23 -4.09 -7.97
C PHE A 214 -11.73 -5.39 -8.59
N THR A 215 -10.94 -5.93 -9.52
CA THR A 215 -11.29 -7.14 -10.29
C THR A 215 -10.04 -7.88 -10.72
N ASP A 216 -10.18 -9.10 -11.23
CA ASP A 216 -9.04 -9.76 -11.85
C ASP A 216 -8.79 -9.22 -13.26
N SER A 217 -7.52 -9.05 -13.61
CA SER A 217 -7.11 -8.41 -14.87
C SER A 217 -7.65 -9.12 -16.14
N ASP A 218 -7.93 -10.41 -16.04
CA ASP A 218 -8.48 -11.24 -17.12
C ASP A 218 -10.02 -11.28 -17.16
N LEU A 219 -10.69 -10.61 -16.21
CA LEU A 219 -12.15 -10.46 -16.19
C LEU A 219 -12.62 -9.11 -16.73
N LEU A 220 -11.70 -8.19 -17.01
CA LEU A 220 -12.02 -6.90 -17.59
C LEU A 220 -12.49 -7.08 -19.04
N PRO A 221 -13.58 -6.40 -19.47
CA PRO A 221 -14.05 -6.44 -20.86
C PRO A 221 -12.97 -5.97 -21.85
N ALA A 222 -13.00 -6.50 -23.06
CA ALA A 222 -12.11 -6.03 -24.11
C ALA A 222 -12.27 -4.51 -24.35
N GLY A 223 -11.15 -3.81 -24.47
CA GLY A 223 -11.15 -2.34 -24.68
C GLY A 223 -11.41 -1.50 -23.42
N PHE A 224 -11.64 -2.12 -22.27
CA PHE A 224 -11.97 -1.43 -21.00
C PHE A 224 -11.00 -0.29 -20.64
N ARG A 225 -9.70 -0.49 -20.85
CA ARG A 225 -8.68 0.54 -20.55
C ARG A 225 -8.81 1.84 -21.35
N LYS A 226 -9.52 1.79 -22.47
CA LYS A 226 -9.66 2.93 -23.41
C LYS A 226 -11.09 3.47 -23.45
N ASN A 227 -11.99 2.94 -22.65
CA ASN A 227 -13.41 3.29 -22.70
C ASN A 227 -13.98 3.47 -21.29
N ALA A 228 -13.98 4.72 -20.82
CA ALA A 228 -14.57 5.10 -19.54
C ALA A 228 -16.08 4.79 -19.46
N GLY A 229 -16.79 4.75 -20.60
CA GLY A 229 -18.20 4.38 -20.65
C GLY A 229 -18.43 2.93 -20.14
N LEU A 230 -17.56 1.98 -20.48
CA LEU A 230 -17.69 0.59 -19.96
C LEU A 230 -17.52 0.54 -18.44
N TRP A 231 -16.67 1.39 -17.89
CA TRP A 231 -16.47 1.50 -16.44
C TRP A 231 -17.72 2.11 -15.77
N ALA A 232 -18.27 3.18 -16.35
CA ALA A 232 -19.50 3.81 -15.90
C ALA A 232 -20.71 2.85 -16.00
N ASP A 233 -20.83 2.08 -17.09
CA ASP A 233 -21.87 1.05 -17.27
C ASP A 233 -21.81 -0.01 -16.18
N LEU A 234 -20.62 -0.49 -15.82
CA LEU A 234 -20.45 -1.42 -14.71
C LEU A 234 -20.82 -0.80 -13.36
N ALA A 235 -20.46 0.45 -13.12
CA ALA A 235 -20.80 1.16 -11.89
C ALA A 235 -22.32 1.39 -11.75
N SER A 236 -23.02 1.66 -12.88
CA SER A 236 -24.47 1.90 -12.89
C SER A 236 -25.28 0.68 -12.42
N GLN A 237 -24.70 -0.53 -12.49
CA GLN A 237 -25.33 -1.76 -12.03
C GLN A 237 -25.23 -1.99 -10.53
N THR A 238 -24.53 -1.13 -9.79
CA THR A 238 -24.39 -1.21 -8.34
C THR A 238 -25.63 -0.68 -7.64
N THR A 239 -25.90 -1.22 -6.43
CA THR A 239 -27.14 -0.91 -5.68
C THR A 239 -26.94 0.17 -4.61
N ALA A 240 -25.70 0.44 -4.21
CA ALA A 240 -25.36 1.46 -3.23
C ALA A 240 -24.36 2.49 -3.79
N ILE A 241 -23.38 2.06 -4.57
CA ILE A 241 -22.38 2.96 -5.18
C ILE A 241 -23.04 3.93 -6.15
N SER A 242 -23.78 3.44 -7.16
CA SER A 242 -24.42 4.29 -8.16
C SER A 242 -25.37 5.33 -7.55
N PRO A 243 -26.30 4.97 -6.64
CA PRO A 243 -27.14 5.97 -5.97
C PRO A 243 -26.37 7.01 -5.16
N ARG A 244 -25.29 6.59 -4.46
CA ARG A 244 -24.42 7.53 -3.74
C ARG A 244 -23.79 8.55 -4.67
N LEU A 245 -23.18 8.09 -5.77
CA LEU A 245 -22.50 8.96 -6.72
C LEU A 245 -23.49 9.91 -7.43
N SER A 246 -24.67 9.40 -7.79
CA SER A 246 -25.76 10.23 -8.34
C SER A 246 -26.24 11.30 -7.36
N SER A 247 -26.34 10.98 -6.06
CA SER A 247 -26.73 11.96 -5.03
C SER A 247 -25.70 13.09 -4.83
N LEU A 248 -24.45 12.85 -5.25
CA LEU A 248 -23.36 13.83 -5.25
C LEU A 248 -23.21 14.56 -6.59
N GLY A 249 -24.14 14.38 -7.53
CA GLY A 249 -24.10 15.02 -8.86
C GLY A 249 -23.01 14.47 -9.79
N MET A 250 -22.40 13.30 -9.48
CA MET A 250 -21.28 12.79 -10.26
C MET A 250 -21.73 12.02 -11.50
N ASP A 251 -21.15 12.42 -12.65
CA ASP A 251 -21.25 11.66 -13.89
C ASP A 251 -19.99 10.79 -14.10
N LEU A 252 -20.13 9.50 -13.95
CA LEU A 252 -19.02 8.55 -14.12
C LEU A 252 -18.55 8.42 -15.57
N ALA A 253 -19.42 8.73 -16.56
CA ALA A 253 -19.03 8.72 -17.97
C ALA A 253 -18.07 9.89 -18.30
N ALA A 254 -18.12 10.96 -17.50
CA ALA A 254 -17.22 12.11 -17.58
C ALA A 254 -15.96 11.93 -16.71
N ALA A 255 -15.58 10.68 -16.36
CA ALA A 255 -14.38 10.41 -15.59
C ALA A 255 -13.14 11.09 -16.19
N PRO A 256 -12.36 11.87 -15.40
CA PRO A 256 -11.24 12.65 -15.92
C PRO A 256 -10.18 11.74 -16.56
N GLU A 257 -9.81 10.68 -15.88
CA GLU A 257 -8.86 9.67 -16.32
C GLU A 257 -9.07 8.37 -15.55
N LEU A 258 -8.96 7.22 -16.22
CA LEU A 258 -8.96 5.93 -15.58
C LEU A 258 -7.53 5.46 -15.31
N HIS A 259 -7.21 5.29 -14.06
CA HIS A 259 -5.94 4.76 -13.60
C HIS A 259 -6.02 3.27 -13.33
N PHE A 260 -4.91 2.57 -13.55
CA PHE A 260 -4.79 1.13 -13.31
C PHE A 260 -3.61 0.85 -12.40
N ALA A 261 -3.85 0.09 -11.34
CA ALA A 261 -2.81 -0.32 -10.40
C ALA A 261 -2.88 -1.81 -10.11
N ALA A 262 -1.72 -2.44 -9.93
CA ALA A 262 -1.66 -3.79 -9.41
C ALA A 262 -2.14 -3.79 -7.95
N ALA A 263 -3.11 -4.64 -7.65
CA ALA A 263 -3.68 -4.81 -6.32
C ALA A 263 -3.53 -6.26 -5.80
N SER A 264 -2.91 -7.14 -6.61
CA SER A 264 -2.69 -8.54 -6.28
C SER A 264 -1.84 -8.70 -5.02
N THR A 265 -2.12 -9.76 -4.25
CA THR A 265 -1.24 -10.19 -3.17
C THR A 265 0.03 -10.81 -3.76
N VAL A 266 1.18 -10.27 -3.35
CA VAL A 266 2.51 -10.78 -3.74
C VAL A 266 3.35 -10.89 -2.48
N THR A 267 4.06 -11.99 -2.28
CA THR A 267 4.93 -12.18 -1.12
C THR A 267 6.31 -12.67 -1.57
N ALA A 268 7.36 -12.15 -0.95
CA ALA A 268 8.72 -12.64 -1.12
C ALA A 268 8.93 -13.91 -0.27
N SER A 269 9.68 -14.87 -0.80
CA SER A 269 10.03 -16.09 -0.06
C SER A 269 10.97 -15.83 1.11
N GLU A 270 11.78 -14.78 1.03
CA GLU A 270 12.74 -14.38 2.06
C GLU A 270 12.66 -12.87 2.30
N LEU A 271 12.49 -12.47 3.56
CA LEU A 271 12.45 -11.06 3.95
C LEU A 271 13.83 -10.57 4.42
N VAL A 272 14.61 -11.47 4.99
CA VAL A 272 15.94 -11.19 5.53
C VAL A 272 16.95 -12.13 4.88
N GLU A 273 17.91 -11.57 4.20
CA GLU A 273 19.06 -12.25 3.62
C GLU A 273 20.36 -11.63 4.17
N PRO A 274 21.51 -12.27 3.99
CA PRO A 274 22.78 -11.60 4.27
C PRO A 274 22.85 -10.23 3.61
N PHE A 275 22.98 -9.16 4.42
CA PHE A 275 23.06 -7.75 4.05
C PHE A 275 21.78 -7.11 3.45
N ILE A 276 20.67 -7.84 3.29
CA ILE A 276 19.42 -7.30 2.73
C ILE A 276 18.24 -7.57 3.68
N ILE A 277 17.44 -6.52 3.92
CA ILE A 277 16.17 -6.61 4.64
C ILE A 277 15.08 -5.99 3.75
N ARG A 278 13.97 -6.71 3.52
CA ARG A 278 12.82 -6.21 2.75
C ARG A 278 11.73 -5.70 3.70
N ALA A 279 11.12 -4.57 3.34
CA ALA A 279 10.01 -3.98 4.12
C ALA A 279 8.92 -3.43 3.19
N GLY A 280 7.73 -3.23 3.74
CA GLY A 280 6.55 -2.80 2.98
C GLY A 280 6.18 -3.80 1.88
N ASP A 281 5.69 -3.28 0.76
CA ASP A 281 5.27 -4.11 -0.38
C ASP A 281 6.41 -4.90 -1.04
N ALA A 282 7.67 -4.55 -0.80
CA ALA A 282 8.82 -5.34 -1.25
C ALA A 282 8.96 -6.66 -0.47
N ALA A 283 8.50 -6.69 0.77
CA ALA A 283 8.38 -7.90 1.57
C ALA A 283 7.08 -8.66 1.26
N SER A 284 5.94 -7.96 1.31
CA SER A 284 4.65 -8.48 0.86
C SER A 284 3.67 -7.36 0.56
N ALA A 285 3.19 -7.33 -0.67
CA ALA A 285 2.08 -6.49 -1.09
C ALA A 285 0.77 -7.21 -0.83
N LEU A 286 -0.16 -6.56 -0.14
CA LEU A 286 -1.41 -7.15 0.29
C LEU A 286 -2.61 -6.70 -0.56
N ASP A 287 -3.64 -7.52 -0.62
CA ASP A 287 -4.95 -7.16 -1.13
C ASP A 287 -5.52 -5.98 -0.31
N PRO A 288 -6.04 -4.92 -0.96
CA PRO A 288 -6.47 -3.70 -0.26
C PRO A 288 -7.79 -3.82 0.50
N LEU A 289 -8.55 -4.92 0.37
CA LEU A 289 -9.87 -5.08 0.98
C LEU A 289 -9.87 -4.84 2.50
N ALA A 290 -8.81 -5.22 3.19
CA ALA A 290 -8.69 -5.05 4.65
C ALA A 290 -8.00 -3.73 5.07
N ALA A 291 -7.64 -2.84 4.12
CA ALA A 291 -6.99 -1.54 4.34
C ALA A 291 -5.75 -1.56 5.27
N ASN A 292 -4.99 -2.65 5.30
CA ASN A 292 -3.84 -2.83 6.20
C ASN A 292 -2.47 -2.51 5.56
N GLY A 293 -2.40 -2.29 4.24
CA GLY A 293 -1.13 -2.14 3.51
C GLY A 293 -0.25 -1.01 4.05
N LEU A 294 -0.81 0.18 4.27
CA LEU A 294 -0.05 1.34 4.74
C LEU A 294 0.41 1.18 6.21
N ALA A 295 -0.43 0.63 7.08
CA ALA A 295 -0.06 0.33 8.47
C ALA A 295 1.08 -0.71 8.52
N THR A 296 1.01 -1.75 7.68
CA THR A 296 2.07 -2.75 7.53
C THR A 296 3.35 -2.13 7.00
N ALA A 297 3.26 -1.19 6.05
CA ALA A 297 4.43 -0.48 5.52
C ALA A 297 5.15 0.33 6.61
N LEU A 298 4.42 1.11 7.41
CA LEU A 298 4.99 1.87 8.52
C LEU A 298 5.64 0.94 9.57
N TRP A 299 4.90 -0.09 10.00
CA TRP A 299 5.40 -1.06 10.96
C TRP A 299 6.66 -1.76 10.47
N SER A 300 6.63 -2.29 9.25
CA SER A 300 7.77 -3.04 8.70
C SER A 300 9.00 -2.15 8.47
N GLY A 301 8.80 -0.88 8.08
CA GLY A 301 9.89 0.09 7.98
C GLY A 301 10.57 0.34 9.33
N ILE A 302 9.78 0.49 10.41
CA ILE A 302 10.30 0.63 11.78
C ILE A 302 11.07 -0.65 12.18
N GLN A 303 10.50 -1.84 11.96
CA GLN A 303 11.14 -3.10 12.36
C GLN A 303 12.41 -3.39 11.56
N ALA A 304 12.43 -3.07 10.27
CA ALA A 304 13.62 -3.16 9.43
C ALA A 304 14.74 -2.25 9.95
N ALA A 305 14.41 -1.02 10.33
CA ALA A 305 15.38 -0.09 10.92
C ALA A 305 15.95 -0.61 12.24
N GLU A 306 15.10 -1.11 13.15
CA GLU A 306 15.55 -1.68 14.42
C GLU A 306 16.43 -2.93 14.20
N SER A 307 16.16 -3.71 13.14
CA SER A 307 17.00 -4.84 12.74
C SER A 307 18.37 -4.38 12.25
N VAL A 308 18.41 -3.31 11.43
CA VAL A 308 19.65 -2.67 10.97
C VAL A 308 20.47 -2.16 12.16
N VAL A 309 19.85 -1.49 13.12
CA VAL A 309 20.51 -1.00 14.32
C VAL A 309 21.15 -2.17 15.10
N GLY A 310 20.41 -3.25 15.37
CA GLY A 310 20.92 -4.43 16.07
C GLY A 310 22.15 -5.04 15.37
N LEU A 311 22.05 -5.22 14.06
CA LEU A 311 23.15 -5.77 13.25
C LEU A 311 24.40 -4.88 13.24
N LEU A 312 24.22 -3.56 13.09
CA LEU A 312 25.35 -2.62 12.94
C LEU A 312 26.03 -2.28 14.25
N THR A 313 25.28 -2.14 15.35
CA THR A 313 25.81 -1.63 16.61
C THR A 313 26.14 -2.72 17.63
N GLN A 314 25.46 -3.89 17.55
CA GLN A 314 25.59 -4.97 18.51
C GLN A 314 26.06 -6.28 17.89
N ASN A 315 26.17 -6.33 16.56
CA ASN A 315 26.40 -7.56 15.79
C ASN A 315 25.36 -8.64 16.14
N ASP A 316 24.11 -8.21 16.39
CA ASP A 316 23.01 -9.06 16.86
C ASP A 316 21.90 -9.11 15.81
N GLY A 317 21.64 -10.30 15.24
CA GLY A 317 20.57 -10.56 14.27
C GLY A 317 19.23 -10.93 14.90
N THR A 318 19.08 -10.92 16.22
CA THR A 318 17.86 -11.36 16.91
C THR A 318 16.63 -10.56 16.43
N LYS A 319 16.75 -9.23 16.30
CA LYS A 319 15.63 -8.39 15.80
C LYS A 319 15.26 -8.70 14.36
N ALA A 320 16.21 -9.00 13.49
CA ALA A 320 15.94 -9.38 12.11
C ALA A 320 15.17 -10.71 12.02
N VAL A 321 15.55 -11.70 12.82
CA VAL A 321 14.83 -12.98 12.93
C VAL A 321 13.42 -12.77 13.48
N GLN A 322 13.27 -11.98 14.54
CA GLN A 322 11.96 -11.66 15.12
C GLN A 322 11.07 -10.90 14.10
N TYR A 323 11.64 -9.95 13.38
CA TYR A 323 10.94 -9.24 12.31
C TYR A 323 10.39 -10.20 11.27
N GLN A 324 11.22 -11.09 10.73
CA GLN A 324 10.78 -12.07 9.73
C GLN A 324 9.67 -12.97 10.28
N GLN A 325 9.79 -13.49 11.49
CA GLN A 325 8.77 -14.34 12.11
C GLN A 325 7.44 -13.61 12.29
N GLN A 326 7.46 -12.40 12.86
CA GLN A 326 6.27 -11.58 13.08
C GLN A 326 5.60 -11.19 11.76
N PHE A 327 6.39 -10.85 10.75
CA PHE A 327 5.86 -10.49 9.43
C PHE A 327 5.15 -11.68 8.78
N LEU A 328 5.76 -12.86 8.76
CA LEU A 328 5.16 -14.09 8.20
C LEU A 328 3.90 -14.49 8.94
N GLN A 329 3.89 -14.38 10.28
CA GLN A 329 2.68 -14.61 11.08
C GLN A 329 1.58 -13.59 10.76
N GLY A 330 1.94 -12.32 10.56
CA GLY A 330 1.03 -11.25 10.15
C GLY A 330 0.40 -11.52 8.78
N ILE A 331 1.20 -11.96 7.80
CA ILE A 331 0.69 -12.37 6.48
C ILE A 331 -0.28 -13.53 6.59
N ALA A 332 0.06 -14.58 7.32
CA ALA A 332 -0.81 -15.74 7.50
C ALA A 332 -2.16 -15.35 8.12
N SER A 333 -2.13 -14.49 9.15
CA SER A 333 -3.34 -13.95 9.77
C SER A 333 -4.16 -13.09 8.81
N HIS A 334 -3.49 -12.23 8.02
CA HIS A 334 -4.15 -11.41 7.00
C HIS A 334 -4.84 -12.25 5.93
N LEU A 335 -4.16 -13.27 5.40
CA LEU A 335 -4.72 -14.18 4.39
C LEU A 335 -5.93 -14.96 4.92
N ALA A 336 -5.90 -15.39 6.19
CA ALA A 336 -7.03 -16.05 6.83
C ALA A 336 -8.27 -15.14 6.91
N VAL A 337 -8.08 -13.88 7.34
CA VAL A 337 -9.15 -12.87 7.39
C VAL A 337 -9.66 -12.57 5.99
N GLN A 338 -8.78 -12.33 5.02
CA GLN A 338 -9.13 -12.07 3.63
C GLN A 338 -9.96 -13.22 3.04
N THR A 339 -9.53 -14.47 3.23
CA THR A 339 -10.27 -15.65 2.78
C THR A 339 -11.67 -15.70 3.37
N ALA A 340 -11.81 -15.47 4.68
CA ALA A 340 -13.11 -15.43 5.35
C ALA A 340 -14.01 -14.31 4.81
N MET A 341 -13.46 -13.12 4.53
CA MET A 341 -14.19 -12.00 3.93
C MET A 341 -14.70 -12.36 2.53
N TYR A 342 -13.85 -12.87 1.64
CA TYR A 342 -14.29 -13.29 0.31
C TYR A 342 -15.28 -14.44 0.34
N ALA A 343 -15.08 -15.41 1.23
CA ALA A 343 -15.99 -16.54 1.41
C ALA A 343 -17.38 -16.14 1.92
N SER A 344 -17.50 -15.01 2.62
CA SER A 344 -18.78 -14.50 3.12
C SER A 344 -19.70 -13.92 2.03
N GLU A 345 -19.19 -13.67 0.83
CA GLU A 345 -20.01 -13.26 -0.31
C GLU A 345 -20.63 -14.49 -0.97
N HIS A 346 -21.96 -14.62 -0.88
CA HIS A 346 -22.69 -15.80 -1.36
C HIS A 346 -23.53 -15.55 -2.62
N ARG A 347 -23.73 -14.29 -3.02
CA ARG A 347 -24.58 -13.92 -4.18
C ARG A 347 -23.94 -14.31 -5.51
N PHE A 348 -22.62 -14.36 -5.57
CA PHE A 348 -21.84 -14.56 -6.80
C PHE A 348 -20.98 -15.83 -6.77
N ILE A 349 -21.47 -16.87 -6.08
CA ILE A 349 -20.71 -18.10 -5.80
C ILE A 349 -20.14 -18.77 -7.07
N ASP A 350 -20.86 -18.67 -8.18
CA ASP A 350 -20.49 -19.29 -9.47
C ASP A 350 -19.67 -18.36 -10.36
N ALA A 351 -19.47 -17.11 -9.97
CA ALA A 351 -18.68 -16.17 -10.78
C ALA A 351 -17.18 -16.41 -10.61
N PRO A 352 -16.38 -16.36 -11.70
CA PRO A 352 -14.95 -16.72 -11.69
C PRO A 352 -14.12 -15.97 -10.67
N PHE A 353 -14.38 -14.66 -10.45
CA PHE A 353 -13.70 -13.86 -9.45
C PHE A 353 -13.82 -14.44 -8.04
N TRP A 354 -15.02 -14.86 -7.66
CA TRP A 354 -15.35 -15.37 -6.33
C TRP A 354 -14.92 -16.82 -6.14
N GLN A 355 -15.02 -17.64 -7.19
CA GLN A 355 -14.55 -19.02 -7.16
C GLN A 355 -13.06 -19.12 -6.86
N ARG A 356 -12.24 -18.26 -7.47
CA ARG A 356 -10.79 -18.21 -7.28
C ARG A 356 -10.38 -17.86 -5.83
N ARG A 357 -11.25 -17.21 -5.05
CA ARG A 357 -10.98 -16.74 -3.68
C ARG A 357 -11.57 -17.60 -2.57
N ARG A 358 -12.12 -18.76 -2.92
CA ARG A 358 -12.74 -19.72 -1.97
C ARG A 358 -11.83 -20.88 -1.60
N GLY A 359 -10.81 -21.15 -2.39
CA GLY A 359 -9.82 -22.18 -2.13
C GLY A 359 -8.62 -21.68 -1.30
N PRO A 360 -7.80 -22.59 -0.79
CA PRO A 360 -6.56 -22.21 -0.13
C PRO A 360 -5.60 -21.53 -1.13
N TRP A 361 -5.08 -20.37 -0.78
CA TRP A 361 -4.15 -19.57 -1.59
C TRP A 361 -2.83 -20.27 -1.94
N LEU A 362 -2.59 -21.44 -1.36
CA LEU A 362 -1.31 -22.15 -1.43
C LEU A 362 -1.29 -23.30 -2.45
N GLU A 363 -2.39 -23.58 -3.15
CA GLU A 363 -2.50 -24.74 -4.06
C GLU A 363 -2.49 -24.39 -5.56
N ASN A 364 -2.23 -23.12 -5.93
CA ASN A 364 -2.17 -22.69 -7.33
C ASN A 364 -0.77 -22.24 -7.76
#